data_3e420b258272c564024644756f3a1055
#
_entry.id   3e420b258272c564024644756f3a1055
#
_cell.length_a   1.000
_cell.length_b   1.000
_cell.length_c   1.000
_cell.angle_alpha   90.00
_cell.angle_beta   90.00
_cell.angle_gamma   90.00
#
_symmetry.space_group_name_H-M   'P 1'
#
loop_
_entity.id
_entity.type
_entity.pdbx_description
1 polymer ?
#
loop_
_entity_poly.entity_id
_entity_poly.type
_entity_poly.pdbx_seq_one_letter_code
_entity_poly.pdbx_strand_id
1 'polypeptide(L)'
;PVPDNREEALKIVNKFRPVFENENSLKVGQNIKYDMIVLENYGVQVKGALFDTMIAHYLLNPELRHGMDYLAETYLKYQTVHIEELIGPKGKNQLSMRNVPVEQIAEYAAEDADITLKLKNYFAPELKKEGLESLFTTIEMPLIYVLVEMEATGVTLDTVALKQSSGELTASMNKLEQEVYELAGTEFNINSTKQ
;
A
#
# COMPACT_ATOMS: atom_id res chain seq x y z
N PRO A 1 -5.25 5.67 16.72
CA PRO A 1 -6.49 4.97 16.44
C PRO A 1 -7.55 5.94 15.94
N VAL A 2 -8.16 5.59 14.83
CA VAL A 2 -9.29 6.37 14.32
C VAL A 2 -10.48 6.03 15.20
N PRO A 3 -11.19 7.02 15.79
CA PRO A 3 -12.41 6.77 16.54
C PRO A 3 -13.40 5.97 15.70
N ASP A 4 -14.17 5.08 16.32
CA ASP A 4 -15.21 4.30 15.61
C ASP A 4 -16.31 5.21 15.06
N ASN A 5 -16.43 6.41 15.59
CA ASN A 5 -17.34 7.44 15.13
C ASN A 5 -16.68 8.33 14.07
N ARG A 6 -17.27 8.34 12.86
CA ARG A 6 -16.80 9.17 11.73
C ARG A 6 -16.75 10.66 12.05
N GLU A 7 -17.66 11.19 12.87
CA GLU A 7 -17.65 12.60 13.27
C GLU A 7 -16.41 12.95 14.10
N GLU A 8 -16.03 12.10 15.04
CA GLU A 8 -14.83 12.31 15.85
C GLU A 8 -13.56 12.18 15.00
N ALA A 9 -13.51 11.21 14.08
CA ALA A 9 -12.43 11.08 13.13
C ALA A 9 -12.27 12.35 12.28
N LEU A 10 -13.37 12.90 11.76
CA LEU A 10 -13.39 14.15 11.00
C LEU A 10 -12.89 15.34 11.83
N LYS A 11 -13.26 15.43 13.12
CA LYS A 11 -12.75 16.50 14.01
C LYS A 11 -11.23 16.45 14.15
N ILE A 12 -10.66 15.25 14.22
CA ILE A 12 -9.20 15.07 14.31
C ILE A 12 -8.55 15.43 12.97
N VAL A 13 -9.02 14.82 11.88
CA VAL A 13 -8.46 15.01 10.53
C VAL A 13 -8.51 16.49 10.12
N ASN A 14 -9.60 17.18 10.42
CA ASN A 14 -9.76 18.62 10.12
C ASN A 14 -8.75 19.52 10.83
N LYS A 15 -8.17 19.10 11.96
CA LYS A 15 -7.08 19.88 12.60
C LYS A 15 -5.81 19.86 11.76
N PHE A 16 -5.59 18.81 10.99
CA PHE A 16 -4.43 18.65 10.12
C PHE A 16 -4.68 19.07 8.66
N ARG A 17 -5.94 19.32 8.28
CA ARG A 17 -6.31 19.78 6.94
C ARG A 17 -5.46 20.96 6.44
N PRO A 18 -5.19 22.03 7.23
CA PRO A 18 -4.38 23.14 6.75
C PRO A 18 -2.95 22.75 6.36
N VAL A 19 -2.42 21.67 6.95
CA VAL A 19 -1.09 21.14 6.61
C VAL A 19 -1.15 20.34 5.30
N PHE A 20 -2.14 19.46 5.16
CA PHE A 20 -2.27 18.63 3.97
C PHE A 20 -2.62 19.43 2.70
N GLU A 21 -3.49 20.45 2.84
CA GLU A 21 -3.96 21.27 1.73
C GLU A 21 -3.04 22.49 1.43
N ASN A 22 -1.94 22.67 2.18
CA ASN A 22 -1.00 23.75 1.93
C ASN A 22 -0.13 23.46 0.70
N GLU A 23 -0.32 24.21 -0.38
CA GLU A 23 0.41 24.08 -1.63
C GLU A 23 1.92 24.40 -1.50
N ASN A 24 2.30 25.18 -0.49
CA ASN A 24 3.69 25.60 -0.26
C ASN A 24 4.49 24.64 0.62
N SER A 25 3.88 23.56 1.12
CA SER A 25 4.59 22.58 1.94
C SER A 25 4.80 21.27 1.17
N LEU A 26 6.03 20.76 1.20
CA LEU A 26 6.36 19.43 0.70
C LEU A 26 5.75 18.36 1.60
N LYS A 27 5.02 17.39 1.04
CA LYS A 27 4.56 16.20 1.73
C LYS A 27 5.48 15.05 1.40
N VAL A 28 6.01 14.45 2.45
CA VAL A 28 6.90 13.29 2.35
C VAL A 28 6.16 12.07 2.86
N GLY A 29 6.17 10.99 2.09
CA GLY A 29 5.49 9.75 2.45
C GLY A 29 6.22 8.52 1.91
N GLN A 30 5.83 7.37 2.40
CA GLN A 30 6.21 6.06 1.88
C GLN A 30 4.95 5.40 1.31
N ASN A 31 4.83 5.29 -0.02
CA ASN A 31 3.58 4.94 -0.71
C ASN A 31 2.45 5.95 -0.39
N ILE A 32 2.77 7.24 -0.53
CA ILE A 32 1.90 8.36 -0.15
C ILE A 32 0.53 8.32 -0.86
N LYS A 33 0.45 7.66 -2.01
CA LYS A 33 -0.80 7.44 -2.74
C LYS A 33 -1.88 6.80 -1.85
N TYR A 34 -1.50 5.82 -1.03
CA TYR A 34 -2.41 5.17 -0.10
C TYR A 34 -2.97 6.16 0.94
N ASP A 35 -2.10 6.98 1.52
CA ASP A 35 -2.51 8.00 2.49
C ASP A 35 -3.42 9.05 1.87
N MET A 36 -3.14 9.45 0.62
CA MET A 36 -3.97 10.40 -0.12
C MET A 36 -5.39 9.87 -0.34
N ILE A 37 -5.53 8.61 -0.75
CA ILE A 37 -6.85 7.95 -0.92
C ILE A 37 -7.59 7.87 0.41
N VAL A 38 -6.90 7.53 1.50
CA VAL A 38 -7.51 7.48 2.84
C VAL A 38 -7.99 8.87 3.27
N LEU A 39 -7.19 9.91 3.07
CA LEU A 39 -7.53 11.29 3.41
C LEU A 39 -8.71 11.81 2.57
N GLU A 40 -8.78 11.45 1.30
CA GLU A 40 -9.88 11.82 0.41
C GLU A 40 -11.23 11.27 0.89
N ASN A 41 -11.27 10.08 1.48
CA ASN A 41 -12.47 9.54 2.13
C ASN A 41 -12.99 10.42 3.29
N TYR A 42 -12.13 11.28 3.85
CA TYR A 42 -12.50 12.28 4.85
C TYR A 42 -12.67 13.69 4.25
N GLY A 43 -12.64 13.81 2.92
CA GLY A 43 -12.77 15.07 2.21
C GLY A 43 -11.55 15.99 2.36
N VAL A 44 -10.36 15.45 2.63
CA VAL A 44 -9.10 16.18 2.69
C VAL A 44 -8.30 15.91 1.43
N GLN A 45 -7.94 16.96 0.70
CA GLN A 45 -7.10 16.87 -0.50
C GLN A 45 -5.65 17.21 -0.14
N VAL A 46 -4.75 16.29 -0.45
CA VAL A 46 -3.32 16.58 -0.31
C VAL A 46 -2.90 17.43 -1.51
N LYS A 47 -2.26 18.59 -1.25
CA LYS A 47 -1.86 19.54 -2.29
C LYS A 47 -0.38 19.89 -2.16
N GLY A 48 0.17 20.45 -3.25
CA GLY A 48 1.57 20.89 -3.32
C GLY A 48 2.54 19.80 -3.73
N ALA A 49 3.82 20.02 -3.52
CA ALA A 49 4.85 19.07 -3.90
C ALA A 49 4.81 17.80 -3.05
N LEU A 50 5.10 16.67 -3.69
CA LEU A 50 5.20 15.36 -3.03
C LEU A 50 6.65 14.85 -3.10
N PHE A 51 7.02 14.01 -2.14
CA PHE A 51 8.18 13.16 -2.20
C PHE A 51 7.81 11.77 -1.66
N ASP A 52 7.75 10.78 -2.53
CA ASP A 52 7.50 9.40 -2.16
C ASP A 52 8.82 8.62 -2.09
N THR A 53 9.15 8.10 -0.93
CA THR A 53 10.41 7.38 -0.69
C THR A 53 10.44 6.01 -1.34
N MET A 54 9.28 5.36 -1.52
CA MET A 54 9.17 4.09 -2.24
C MET A 54 9.48 4.28 -3.73
N ILE A 55 8.90 5.32 -4.36
CA ILE A 55 9.13 5.63 -5.78
C ILE A 55 10.57 6.13 -5.98
N ALA A 56 11.10 6.96 -5.07
CA ALA A 56 12.50 7.38 -5.12
C ALA A 56 13.46 6.19 -5.16
N HIS A 57 13.24 5.22 -4.28
CA HIS A 57 14.04 4.01 -4.27
C HIS A 57 13.79 3.11 -5.49
N TYR A 58 12.55 3.02 -5.98
CA TYR A 58 12.24 2.27 -7.20
C TYR A 58 13.03 2.80 -8.41
N LEU A 59 13.14 4.11 -8.56
CA LEU A 59 13.94 4.70 -9.64
C LEU A 59 15.44 4.42 -9.50
N LEU A 60 15.95 4.41 -8.27
CA LEU A 60 17.37 4.16 -8.00
C LEU A 60 17.74 2.67 -8.13
N ASN A 61 16.87 1.77 -7.69
CA ASN A 61 17.15 0.33 -7.60
C ASN A 61 15.89 -0.50 -7.89
N PRO A 62 15.39 -0.55 -9.13
CA PRO A 62 14.10 -1.15 -9.48
C PRO A 62 13.97 -2.65 -9.16
N GLU A 63 15.09 -3.37 -9.10
CA GLU A 63 15.12 -4.82 -8.86
C GLU A 63 15.05 -5.20 -7.37
N LEU A 64 15.16 -4.21 -6.46
CA LEU A 64 15.20 -4.47 -5.02
C LEU A 64 13.81 -4.35 -4.38
N ARG A 65 13.73 -4.68 -3.09
CA ARG A 65 12.50 -4.48 -2.29
C ARG A 65 12.37 -3.01 -1.92
N HIS A 66 11.14 -2.50 -1.87
CA HIS A 66 10.86 -1.08 -1.59
C HIS A 66 10.08 -0.87 -0.29
N GLY A 67 9.89 -1.91 0.52
CA GLY A 67 9.23 -1.79 1.83
C GLY A 67 10.08 -0.99 2.81
N MET A 68 9.43 -0.24 3.71
CA MET A 68 10.10 0.67 4.63
C MET A 68 11.11 -0.04 5.54
N ASP A 69 10.76 -1.19 6.08
CA ASP A 69 11.66 -1.99 6.94
C ASP A 69 12.97 -2.32 6.23
N TYR A 70 12.86 -2.81 4.98
CA TYR A 70 14.02 -3.10 4.16
C TYR A 70 14.86 -1.84 3.87
N LEU A 71 14.22 -0.72 3.58
CA LEU A 71 14.91 0.54 3.29
C LEU A 71 15.61 1.09 4.54
N ALA A 72 14.95 1.04 5.70
CA ALA A 72 15.50 1.46 6.97
C ALA A 72 16.74 0.63 7.35
N GLU A 73 16.64 -0.69 7.26
CA GLU A 73 17.76 -1.59 7.54
C GLU A 73 18.93 -1.39 6.57
N THR A 74 18.61 -1.30 5.26
CA THR A 74 19.63 -1.22 4.22
C THR A 74 20.37 0.12 4.22
N TYR A 75 19.66 1.23 4.28
CA TYR A 75 20.21 2.57 4.07
C TYR A 75 20.47 3.37 5.36
N LEU A 76 19.65 3.12 6.40
CA LEU A 76 19.78 3.82 7.68
C LEU A 76 20.43 2.97 8.77
N LYS A 77 20.63 1.67 8.53
CA LYS A 77 21.11 0.69 9.52
C LYS A 77 20.26 0.67 10.79
N TYR A 78 18.96 0.82 10.58
CA TYR A 78 17.95 0.90 11.63
C TYR A 78 16.93 -0.22 11.46
N GLN A 79 16.64 -0.95 12.53
CA GLN A 79 15.62 -1.99 12.57
C GLN A 79 14.32 -1.38 13.11
N THR A 80 13.29 -1.35 12.28
CA THR A 80 11.97 -0.83 12.62
C THR A 80 11.17 -1.81 13.46
N VAL A 81 10.16 -1.32 14.15
CA VAL A 81 9.13 -2.15 14.77
C VAL A 81 8.24 -2.72 13.67
N HIS A 82 8.14 -4.04 13.58
CA HIS A 82 7.28 -4.67 12.58
C HIS A 82 5.81 -4.59 13.00
N ILE A 83 4.92 -4.34 12.03
CA ILE A 83 3.47 -4.27 12.30
C ILE A 83 2.93 -5.55 12.92
N GLU A 84 3.53 -6.70 12.62
CA GLU A 84 3.19 -8.00 13.19
C GLU A 84 3.45 -8.08 14.70
N GLU A 85 4.34 -7.25 15.24
CA GLU A 85 4.58 -7.16 16.69
C GLU A 85 3.40 -6.50 17.42
N LEU A 86 2.66 -5.62 16.73
CA LEU A 86 1.51 -4.92 17.28
C LEU A 86 0.20 -5.70 17.09
N ILE A 87 0.00 -6.30 15.93
CA ILE A 87 -1.28 -6.93 15.54
C ILE A 87 -1.20 -8.44 15.31
N GLY A 88 -0.02 -9.03 15.50
CA GLY A 88 0.21 -10.46 15.27
C GLY A 88 0.44 -10.84 13.81
N PRO A 89 0.84 -12.08 13.54
CA PRO A 89 1.20 -12.56 12.22
C PRO A 89 0.00 -12.56 11.27
N LYS A 90 0.28 -12.41 9.96
CA LYS A 90 -0.75 -12.46 8.91
C LYS A 90 -1.57 -13.74 8.99
N GLY A 91 -2.89 -13.61 9.01
CA GLY A 91 -3.82 -14.74 9.05
C GLY A 91 -5.17 -14.39 9.65
N LYS A 92 -5.99 -15.42 9.86
CA LYS A 92 -7.36 -15.25 10.40
C LYS A 92 -7.42 -14.63 11.80
N ASN A 93 -6.35 -14.74 12.56
CA ASN A 93 -6.25 -14.27 13.95
C ASN A 93 -5.51 -12.93 14.06
N GLN A 94 -5.15 -12.30 12.95
CA GLN A 94 -4.51 -10.98 12.98
C GLN A 94 -5.47 -9.94 13.54
N LEU A 95 -5.01 -9.17 14.52
CA LEU A 95 -5.79 -8.11 15.14
C LEU A 95 -5.89 -6.90 14.20
N SER A 96 -6.88 -6.06 14.46
CA SER A 96 -6.93 -4.73 13.83
C SER A 96 -6.08 -3.74 14.61
N MET A 97 -5.39 -2.82 13.92
CA MET A 97 -4.71 -1.69 14.57
C MET A 97 -5.61 -0.87 15.50
N ARG A 98 -6.93 -0.92 15.30
CA ARG A 98 -7.92 -0.28 16.20
C ARG A 98 -7.93 -0.88 17.61
N ASN A 99 -7.47 -2.11 17.76
CA ASN A 99 -7.45 -2.84 19.03
C ASN A 99 -6.13 -2.62 19.81
N VAL A 100 -5.15 -1.96 19.19
CA VAL A 100 -3.85 -1.68 19.82
C VAL A 100 -3.95 -0.41 20.67
N PRO A 101 -3.34 -0.36 21.88
CA PRO A 101 -3.31 0.84 22.70
C PRO A 101 -2.69 2.04 21.97
N VAL A 102 -3.25 3.24 22.24
CA VAL A 102 -2.84 4.49 21.56
C VAL A 102 -1.35 4.76 21.73
N GLU A 103 -0.82 4.49 22.92
CA GLU A 103 0.59 4.72 23.28
C GLU A 103 1.53 3.91 22.37
N GLN A 104 1.21 2.66 22.10
CA GLN A 104 1.99 1.79 21.23
C GLN A 104 1.88 2.22 19.75
N ILE A 105 0.67 2.57 19.31
CA ILE A 105 0.48 3.07 17.93
C ILE A 105 1.18 4.41 17.74
N ALA A 106 1.19 5.28 18.75
CA ALA A 106 1.83 6.59 18.66
C ALA A 106 3.36 6.46 18.47
N GLU A 107 3.99 5.51 19.16
CA GLU A 107 5.41 5.22 18.99
C GLU A 107 5.71 4.68 17.58
N TYR A 108 4.97 3.68 17.14
CA TYR A 108 5.07 3.11 15.80
C TYR A 108 4.87 4.17 14.69
N ALA A 109 3.81 4.97 14.79
CA ALA A 109 3.53 5.99 13.78
C ALA A 109 4.55 7.14 13.77
N ALA A 110 5.12 7.47 14.93
CA ALA A 110 6.20 8.46 15.02
C ALA A 110 7.50 7.94 14.41
N GLU A 111 7.81 6.65 14.63
CA GLU A 111 8.94 5.96 14.00
C GLU A 111 8.80 5.96 12.48
N ASP A 112 7.63 5.56 11.95
CA ASP A 112 7.35 5.54 10.51
C ASP A 112 7.58 6.92 9.87
N ALA A 113 7.13 7.99 10.52
CA ALA A 113 7.30 9.36 10.03
C ALA A 113 8.78 9.80 10.05
N ASP A 114 9.52 9.48 11.12
CA ASP A 114 10.94 9.80 11.26
C ASP A 114 11.79 9.05 10.22
N ILE A 115 11.55 7.75 10.07
CA ILE A 115 12.22 6.91 9.08
C ILE A 115 11.96 7.42 7.66
N THR A 116 10.70 7.72 7.34
CA THR A 116 10.33 8.26 6.03
C THR A 116 11.06 9.57 5.72
N LEU A 117 11.19 10.48 6.70
CA LEU A 117 11.93 11.72 6.53
C LEU A 117 13.43 11.48 6.36
N LYS A 118 14.02 10.56 7.10
CA LYS A 118 15.43 10.16 6.96
C LYS A 118 15.70 9.54 5.59
N LEU A 119 14.82 8.65 5.12
CA LEU A 119 14.93 8.04 3.78
C LEU A 119 14.82 9.11 2.68
N LYS A 120 13.92 10.07 2.79
CA LYS A 120 13.86 11.22 1.87
C LYS A 120 15.19 11.97 1.82
N ASN A 121 15.79 12.25 2.99
CA ASN A 121 17.07 12.97 3.06
C ASN A 121 18.23 12.16 2.48
N TYR A 122 18.15 10.84 2.51
CA TYR A 122 19.11 9.94 1.87
C TYR A 122 18.91 9.88 0.34
N PHE A 123 17.66 9.66 -0.13
CA PHE A 123 17.40 9.42 -1.55
C PHE A 123 17.40 10.69 -2.41
N ALA A 124 17.05 11.86 -1.86
CA ALA A 124 17.02 13.10 -2.66
C ALA A 124 18.38 13.45 -3.29
N PRO A 125 19.51 13.41 -2.57
CA PRO A 125 20.83 13.62 -3.20
C PRO A 125 21.23 12.49 -4.16
N GLU A 126 20.85 11.23 -3.91
CA GLU A 126 21.16 10.12 -4.81
C GLU A 126 20.38 10.24 -6.13
N LEU A 127 19.08 10.61 -6.12
CA LEU A 127 18.32 10.90 -7.33
C LEU A 127 18.99 11.99 -8.19
N LYS A 128 19.51 13.03 -7.55
CA LYS A 128 20.22 14.11 -8.25
C LYS A 128 21.53 13.63 -8.85
N LYS A 129 22.30 12.85 -8.11
CA LYS A 129 23.59 12.28 -8.54
C LYS A 129 23.42 11.34 -9.75
N GLU A 130 22.38 10.52 -9.76
CA GLU A 130 22.06 9.59 -10.85
C GLU A 130 21.28 10.27 -12.02
N GLY A 131 21.02 11.58 -11.95
CA GLY A 131 20.33 12.34 -13.00
C GLY A 131 18.83 12.04 -13.11
N LEU A 132 18.22 11.43 -12.07
CA LEU A 132 16.82 10.99 -12.03
C LEU A 132 15.87 12.03 -11.42
N GLU A 133 16.39 13.15 -10.88
CA GLU A 133 15.59 14.19 -10.20
C GLU A 133 14.50 14.76 -11.11
N SER A 134 14.79 15.00 -12.38
CA SER A 134 13.80 15.52 -13.33
C SER A 134 12.67 14.51 -13.58
N LEU A 135 13.00 13.24 -13.83
CA LEU A 135 12.02 12.18 -14.00
C LEU A 135 11.12 12.06 -12.75
N PHE A 136 11.74 12.01 -11.58
CA PHE A 136 11.04 11.93 -10.31
C PHE A 136 10.06 13.09 -10.10
N THR A 137 10.51 14.34 -10.31
CA THR A 137 9.70 15.53 -9.99
C THR A 137 8.67 15.88 -11.05
N THR A 138 8.95 15.62 -12.34
CA THR A 138 8.10 16.08 -13.44
C THR A 138 7.17 15.00 -13.98
N ILE A 139 7.44 13.73 -13.69
CA ILE A 139 6.62 12.59 -14.14
C ILE A 139 6.09 11.80 -12.96
N GLU A 140 6.95 11.21 -12.14
CA GLU A 140 6.53 10.26 -11.11
C GLU A 140 5.66 10.92 -10.01
N MET A 141 6.07 12.07 -9.50
CA MET A 141 5.29 12.74 -8.45
C MET A 141 3.92 13.25 -8.94
N PRO A 142 3.82 13.92 -10.12
CA PRO A 142 2.51 14.26 -10.68
C PRO A 142 1.63 13.06 -11.02
N LEU A 143 2.21 11.94 -11.42
CA LEU A 143 1.47 10.71 -11.73
C LEU A 143 0.73 10.16 -10.51
N ILE A 144 1.24 10.37 -9.29
CA ILE A 144 0.55 9.95 -8.07
C ILE A 144 -0.86 10.53 -8.00
N TYR A 145 -1.04 11.82 -8.31
CA TYR A 145 -2.36 12.46 -8.30
C TYR A 145 -3.32 11.82 -9.30
N VAL A 146 -2.82 11.48 -10.50
CA VAL A 146 -3.63 10.79 -11.52
C VAL A 146 -4.05 9.41 -11.04
N LEU A 147 -3.13 8.67 -10.42
CA LEU A 147 -3.42 7.34 -9.90
C LEU A 147 -4.39 7.36 -8.70
N VAL A 148 -4.29 8.37 -7.84
CA VAL A 148 -5.27 8.59 -6.75
C VAL A 148 -6.67 8.78 -7.33
N GLU A 149 -6.83 9.67 -8.33
CA GLU A 149 -8.11 9.94 -8.99
C GLU A 149 -8.68 8.68 -9.67
N MET A 150 -7.83 7.92 -10.35
CA MET A 150 -8.24 6.67 -11.00
C MET A 150 -8.71 5.62 -9.99
N GLU A 151 -7.98 5.44 -8.89
CA GLU A 151 -8.33 4.46 -7.85
C GLU A 151 -9.56 4.90 -7.05
N ALA A 152 -9.70 6.20 -6.76
CA ALA A 152 -10.88 6.74 -6.09
C ALA A 152 -12.15 6.62 -6.95
N THR A 153 -12.03 6.84 -8.26
CA THR A 153 -13.14 6.65 -9.22
C THR A 153 -13.49 5.17 -9.36
N GLY A 154 -12.49 4.30 -9.35
CA GLY A 154 -12.67 2.85 -9.50
C GLY A 154 -13.06 2.44 -10.93
N VAL A 155 -13.42 1.17 -11.08
CA VAL A 155 -13.85 0.57 -12.35
C VAL A 155 -15.19 -0.15 -12.18
N THR A 156 -16.04 -0.07 -13.19
CA THR A 156 -17.28 -0.82 -13.21
C THR A 156 -17.02 -2.24 -13.71
N LEU A 157 -17.41 -3.23 -12.91
CA LEU A 157 -17.32 -4.64 -13.28
C LEU A 157 -18.65 -5.14 -13.84
N ASP A 158 -18.60 -5.82 -14.99
CA ASP A 158 -19.74 -6.60 -15.47
C ASP A 158 -19.85 -7.91 -14.67
N THR A 159 -20.54 -7.83 -13.54
CA THR A 159 -20.72 -8.97 -12.64
C THR A 159 -21.58 -10.08 -13.24
N VAL A 160 -22.41 -9.78 -14.24
CA VAL A 160 -23.23 -10.76 -14.95
C VAL A 160 -22.36 -11.60 -15.85
N ALA A 161 -21.55 -10.97 -16.70
CA ALA A 161 -20.61 -11.66 -17.57
C ALA A 161 -19.58 -12.48 -16.78
N LEU A 162 -19.05 -11.93 -15.69
CA LEU A 162 -18.11 -12.64 -14.81
C LEU A 162 -18.76 -13.90 -14.18
N LYS A 163 -20.01 -13.80 -13.72
CA LYS A 163 -20.74 -14.92 -13.13
C LYS A 163 -21.05 -16.01 -14.16
N GLN A 164 -21.41 -15.61 -15.38
CA GLN A 164 -21.63 -16.54 -16.48
C GLN A 164 -20.32 -17.28 -16.83
N SER A 165 -19.24 -16.56 -17.07
CA SER A 165 -17.93 -17.15 -17.37
C SER A 165 -17.42 -18.07 -16.28
N SER A 166 -17.64 -17.69 -15.00
CA SER A 166 -17.30 -18.54 -13.86
C SER A 166 -18.09 -19.85 -13.87
N GLY A 167 -19.38 -19.81 -14.22
CA GLY A 167 -20.21 -21.01 -14.36
C GLY A 167 -19.74 -21.93 -15.48
N GLU A 168 -19.45 -21.37 -16.65
CA GLU A 168 -18.95 -22.11 -17.82
C GLU A 168 -17.58 -22.76 -17.54
N LEU A 169 -16.67 -22.02 -16.92
CA LEU A 169 -15.34 -22.53 -16.54
C LEU A 169 -15.44 -23.63 -15.48
N THR A 170 -16.30 -23.46 -14.49
CA THR A 170 -16.52 -24.47 -13.44
C THR A 170 -17.08 -25.76 -14.04
N ALA A 171 -18.05 -25.67 -14.95
CA ALA A 171 -18.61 -26.84 -15.62
C ALA A 171 -17.53 -27.57 -16.47
N SER A 172 -16.71 -26.81 -17.19
CA SER A 172 -15.60 -27.38 -17.99
C SER A 172 -14.53 -28.02 -17.11
N MET A 173 -14.15 -27.38 -15.99
CA MET A 173 -13.21 -27.94 -15.03
C MET A 173 -13.71 -29.25 -14.45
N ASN A 174 -14.95 -29.29 -13.98
CA ASN A 174 -15.52 -30.50 -13.38
C ASN A 174 -15.58 -31.65 -14.38
N LYS A 175 -15.88 -31.35 -15.65
CA LYS A 175 -15.87 -32.37 -16.72
C LYS A 175 -14.46 -32.93 -16.95
N LEU A 176 -13.46 -32.04 -17.04
CA LEU A 176 -12.06 -32.48 -17.24
C LEU A 176 -11.54 -33.25 -16.01
N GLU A 177 -11.91 -32.86 -14.81
CA GLU A 177 -11.56 -33.57 -13.58
C GLU A 177 -12.10 -35.00 -13.59
N GLN A 178 -13.36 -35.20 -14.00
CA GLN A 178 -13.95 -36.54 -14.15
C GLN A 178 -13.22 -37.39 -15.21
N GLU A 179 -12.94 -36.81 -16.36
CA GLU A 179 -12.17 -37.48 -17.43
C GLU A 179 -10.78 -37.92 -16.92
N VAL A 180 -10.10 -37.09 -16.12
CA VAL A 180 -8.81 -37.43 -15.50
C VAL A 180 -8.95 -38.60 -14.52
N TYR A 181 -9.97 -38.61 -13.68
CA TYR A 181 -10.21 -39.69 -12.72
C TYR A 181 -10.58 -41.01 -13.42
N GLU A 182 -11.34 -40.95 -14.49
CA GLU A 182 -11.65 -42.12 -15.31
C GLU A 182 -10.40 -42.74 -15.97
N LEU A 183 -9.51 -41.87 -16.51
CA LEU A 183 -8.26 -42.28 -17.11
C LEU A 183 -7.25 -42.83 -16.08
N ALA A 184 -7.22 -42.25 -14.90
CA ALA A 184 -6.34 -42.68 -13.81
C ALA A 184 -6.83 -43.93 -13.08
N GLY A 185 -8.12 -44.29 -13.22
CA GLY A 185 -8.77 -45.37 -12.50
C GLY A 185 -8.94 -45.16 -10.99
N THR A 186 -8.67 -43.95 -10.51
CA THR A 186 -8.81 -43.58 -9.08
C THR A 186 -8.95 -42.07 -8.93
N GLU A 187 -9.66 -41.65 -7.90
CA GLU A 187 -9.74 -40.24 -7.50
C GLU A 187 -8.49 -39.87 -6.68
N PHE A 188 -7.96 -38.66 -6.90
CA PHE A 188 -6.86 -38.08 -6.17
C PHE A 188 -6.97 -36.56 -6.14
N ASN A 189 -6.19 -35.89 -5.29
CA ASN A 189 -6.20 -34.43 -5.26
C ASN A 189 -5.40 -33.85 -6.45
N ILE A 190 -6.12 -33.50 -7.52
CA ILE A 190 -5.54 -32.99 -8.79
C ILE A 190 -4.73 -31.69 -8.60
N ASN A 191 -4.97 -30.94 -7.51
CA ASN A 191 -4.24 -29.71 -7.16
C ASN A 191 -2.99 -29.98 -6.31
N SER A 192 -2.70 -31.25 -5.97
CA SER A 192 -1.52 -31.63 -5.21
C SER A 192 -0.36 -31.99 -6.10
N THR A 193 0.76 -31.29 -5.97
CA THR A 193 2.00 -31.64 -6.67
C THR A 193 2.71 -32.88 -6.11
N LYS A 194 2.16 -33.50 -5.04
CA LYS A 194 2.73 -34.68 -4.37
C LYS A 194 1.92 -35.95 -4.57
N GLN A 195 0.77 -35.87 -5.19
CA GLN A 195 -0.09 -37.01 -5.53
C GLN A 195 -0.08 -37.26 -7.02
#